data_7fb44f921716d80658acc1049de10f6f
#
_entry.id   7fb44f921716d80658acc1049de10f6f
#
_cell.length_a   1.000
_cell.length_b   1.000
_cell.length_c   1.000
_cell.angle_alpha   90.00
_cell.angle_beta   90.00
_cell.angle_gamma   90.00
#
_symmetry.space_group_name_H-M   'P 1'
#
loop_
_entity.id
_entity.type
_entity.pdbx_description
1 polymer ?
#
loop_
_entity_poly.entity_id
_entity_poly.type
_entity_poly.pdbx_seq_one_letter_code
_entity_poly.pdbx_strand_id
1 'polypeptide(L)'
;KALGVATAFNFLGPISNPALVEASAIGVADRALAPVMAGVFRDRGHRALVFRGGDGLDELTITESSEVWEVRDGEITEHVLEPQDFGMPRGTVEDLRGQDAEYNAAVARRILSGETGHVRNTVLLNAASALMALDEAPVGSFQERMAAAIERAAQSLDTGAAQQVLDRW
;
A
#
# COMPACT_ATOMS: atom_id res chain seq x y z
N LYS A 1 16.97 -18.07 5.38
CA LYS A 1 17.46 -18.01 6.80
C LYS A 1 18.89 -18.56 6.98
N ALA A 2 19.43 -19.32 6.00
CA ALA A 2 20.77 -19.94 6.13
C ALA A 2 21.94 -18.93 6.15
N LEU A 3 21.80 -17.76 5.56
CA LEU A 3 22.91 -16.77 5.46
C LEU A 3 22.90 -15.72 6.58
N GLY A 4 21.78 -15.50 7.29
CA GLY A 4 21.67 -14.55 8.39
C GLY A 4 21.92 -13.07 8.03
N VAL A 5 22.00 -12.75 6.73
CA VAL A 5 22.23 -11.41 6.20
C VAL A 5 21.15 -11.05 5.17
N ALA A 6 20.79 -9.77 5.09
CA ALA A 6 19.95 -9.26 4.02
C ALA A 6 20.66 -9.44 2.68
N THR A 7 19.93 -9.93 1.68
CA THR A 7 20.46 -10.16 0.34
C THR A 7 19.61 -9.39 -0.68
N ALA A 8 20.15 -9.22 -1.90
CA ALA A 8 19.42 -8.62 -3.00
C ALA A 8 18.05 -9.29 -3.27
N PHE A 9 17.91 -10.56 -2.96
CA PHE A 9 16.63 -11.29 -3.11
C PHE A 9 15.50 -10.75 -2.23
N ASN A 10 15.80 -10.02 -1.16
CA ASN A 10 14.77 -9.47 -0.28
C ASN A 10 13.97 -8.33 -0.94
N PHE A 11 14.54 -7.68 -1.96
CA PHE A 11 13.89 -6.56 -2.67
C PHE A 11 13.78 -6.77 -4.20
N LEU A 12 14.34 -7.85 -4.74
CA LEU A 12 14.25 -8.14 -6.18
C LEU A 12 12.86 -8.65 -6.60
N GLY A 13 12.08 -9.24 -5.68
CA GLY A 13 10.78 -9.81 -6.01
C GLY A 13 9.85 -8.84 -6.76
N PRO A 14 9.53 -7.66 -6.22
CA PRO A 14 8.70 -6.68 -6.90
C PRO A 14 9.28 -6.16 -8.23
N ILE A 15 10.60 -6.06 -8.30
CA ILE A 15 11.29 -5.53 -9.48
C ILE A 15 11.40 -6.57 -10.61
N SER A 16 11.35 -7.86 -10.27
CA SER A 16 11.50 -8.97 -11.23
C SER A 16 10.19 -9.69 -11.54
N ASN A 17 9.05 -9.02 -11.33
CA ASN A 17 7.74 -9.59 -11.63
C ASN A 17 7.63 -9.95 -13.14
N PRO A 18 7.46 -11.22 -13.48
CA PRO A 18 7.39 -11.65 -14.88
C PRO A 18 6.10 -11.23 -15.59
N ALA A 19 5.09 -10.78 -14.85
CA ALA A 19 3.85 -10.28 -15.43
C ALA A 19 4.00 -8.93 -16.14
N LEU A 20 5.17 -8.26 -15.99
CA LEU A 20 5.48 -6.98 -16.65
C LEU A 20 4.36 -5.95 -16.48
N VAL A 21 3.86 -5.82 -15.26
CA VAL A 21 2.78 -4.89 -14.92
C VAL A 21 3.19 -3.45 -15.16
N GLU A 22 2.29 -2.63 -15.68
CA GLU A 22 2.54 -1.21 -15.99
C GLU A 22 2.46 -0.30 -14.76
N ALA A 23 1.83 -0.78 -13.70
CA ALA A 23 1.66 -0.03 -12.45
C ALA A 23 1.90 -0.93 -11.23
N SER A 24 2.51 -0.37 -10.18
CA SER A 24 2.83 -1.11 -8.96
C SER A 24 2.67 -0.26 -7.71
N ALA A 25 2.21 -0.87 -6.62
CA ALA A 25 2.27 -0.30 -5.28
C ALA A 25 3.17 -1.21 -4.44
N ILE A 26 4.27 -0.68 -3.93
CA ILE A 26 5.35 -1.45 -3.33
C ILE A 26 5.74 -0.87 -1.98
N GLY A 27 5.57 -1.66 -0.94
CA GLY A 27 6.13 -1.37 0.36
C GLY A 27 7.60 -1.78 0.50
N VAL A 28 8.38 -0.99 1.20
CA VAL A 28 9.81 -1.21 1.40
C VAL A 28 10.20 -0.95 2.85
N ALA A 29 10.60 -1.99 3.59
CA ALA A 29 11.01 -1.84 4.98
C ALA A 29 12.32 -1.06 5.16
N ASP A 30 13.29 -1.20 4.25
CA ASP A 30 14.55 -0.47 4.29
C ASP A 30 14.43 0.87 3.56
N ARG A 31 14.46 1.97 4.34
CA ARG A 31 14.36 3.33 3.83
C ARG A 31 15.39 3.65 2.75
N ALA A 32 16.60 3.11 2.84
CA ALA A 32 17.66 3.38 1.87
C ALA A 32 17.37 2.74 0.49
N LEU A 33 16.55 1.69 0.45
CA LEU A 33 16.18 0.99 -0.78
C LEU A 33 14.98 1.61 -1.49
N ALA A 34 14.12 2.35 -0.79
CA ALA A 34 12.91 2.90 -1.39
C ALA A 34 13.20 3.82 -2.60
N PRO A 35 14.09 4.83 -2.52
CA PRO A 35 14.42 5.66 -3.67
C PRO A 35 15.14 4.87 -4.79
N VAL A 36 15.90 3.83 -4.45
CA VAL A 36 16.53 2.96 -5.45
C VAL A 36 15.48 2.19 -6.24
N MET A 37 14.48 1.63 -5.55
CA MET A 37 13.37 0.93 -6.20
C MET A 37 12.52 1.88 -7.05
N ALA A 38 12.21 3.06 -6.55
CA ALA A 38 11.52 4.10 -7.33
C ALA A 38 12.31 4.44 -8.61
N GLY A 39 13.64 4.57 -8.52
CA GLY A 39 14.53 4.77 -9.66
C GLY A 39 14.41 3.67 -10.71
N VAL A 40 14.36 2.42 -10.30
CA VAL A 40 14.19 1.27 -11.23
C VAL A 40 12.86 1.34 -11.97
N PHE A 41 11.75 1.67 -11.28
CA PHE A 41 10.45 1.81 -11.93
C PHE A 41 10.43 2.99 -12.92
N ARG A 42 11.02 4.13 -12.52
CA ARG A 42 11.18 5.30 -13.39
C ARG A 42 11.94 4.92 -14.67
N ASP A 43 13.11 4.28 -14.54
CA ASP A 43 13.97 3.94 -15.68
C ASP A 43 13.33 2.90 -16.62
N ARG A 44 12.35 2.15 -16.14
CA ARG A 44 11.52 1.24 -16.94
C ARG A 44 10.29 1.91 -17.56
N GLY A 45 10.02 3.16 -17.24
CA GLY A 45 8.81 3.85 -17.68
C GLY A 45 7.52 3.34 -17.02
N HIS A 46 7.62 2.65 -15.88
CA HIS A 46 6.47 2.13 -15.14
C HIS A 46 5.95 3.18 -14.15
N ARG A 47 4.64 3.17 -13.91
CA ARG A 47 4.02 3.92 -12.83
C ARG A 47 4.18 3.13 -11.52
N ALA A 48 4.55 3.81 -10.44
CA ALA A 48 4.64 3.16 -9.14
C ALA A 48 4.37 4.13 -7.98
N LEU A 49 3.78 3.61 -6.92
CA LEU A 49 3.92 4.18 -5.58
C LEU A 49 4.84 3.24 -4.79
N VAL A 50 6.01 3.73 -4.43
CA VAL A 50 6.91 3.07 -3.49
C VAL A 50 6.74 3.74 -2.15
N PHE A 51 6.58 3.00 -1.08
CA PHE A 51 6.28 3.60 0.22
C PHE A 51 6.88 2.83 1.39
N ARG A 52 6.92 3.52 2.54
CA ARG A 52 7.37 2.98 3.81
C ARG A 52 6.63 3.64 4.96
N GLY A 53 6.12 2.85 5.89
CA GLY A 53 5.58 3.35 7.15
C GLY A 53 6.65 3.93 8.06
N GLY A 54 6.34 5.01 8.77
CA GLY A 54 7.21 5.58 9.80
C GLY A 54 7.52 4.60 10.94
N ASP A 55 6.61 3.67 11.20
CA ASP A 55 6.78 2.56 12.12
C ASP A 55 7.79 1.49 11.66
N GLY A 56 8.30 1.60 10.44
CA GLY A 56 9.31 0.72 9.87
C GLY A 56 8.76 -0.45 9.07
N LEU A 57 7.46 -0.54 8.90
CA LEU A 57 6.83 -1.58 8.08
C LEU A 57 6.88 -1.21 6.58
N ASP A 58 6.84 -2.23 5.75
CA ASP A 58 6.73 -2.15 4.30
C ASP A 58 5.27 -1.95 3.84
N GLU A 59 4.54 -1.08 4.56
CA GLU A 59 3.13 -0.77 4.34
C GLU A 59 2.87 0.70 4.59
N LEU A 60 1.83 1.27 3.97
CA LEU A 60 1.23 2.51 4.44
C LEU A 60 0.56 2.23 5.78
N THR A 61 0.87 3.04 6.78
CA THR A 61 0.43 2.78 8.16
C THR A 61 -0.50 3.87 8.69
N ILE A 62 -1.29 3.50 9.70
CA ILE A 62 -2.09 4.43 10.50
C ILE A 62 -1.42 4.76 11.84
N THR A 63 -0.28 4.14 12.16
CA THR A 63 0.39 4.36 13.45
C THR A 63 1.27 5.60 13.44
N GLU A 64 1.83 5.92 12.27
CA GLU A 64 2.66 7.09 12.01
C GLU A 64 2.40 7.65 10.60
N SER A 65 3.14 8.67 10.19
CA SER A 65 3.20 9.10 8.79
C SER A 65 3.91 8.05 7.93
N SER A 66 3.65 8.07 6.63
CA SER A 66 4.35 7.23 5.67
C SER A 66 5.09 8.09 4.64
N GLU A 67 6.31 7.68 4.27
CA GLU A 67 7.04 8.27 3.15
C GLU A 67 6.59 7.59 1.86
N VAL A 68 6.34 8.36 0.80
CA VAL A 68 5.88 7.86 -0.49
C VAL A 68 6.70 8.47 -1.62
N TRP A 69 7.21 7.64 -2.50
CA TRP A 69 7.86 8.02 -3.77
C TRP A 69 6.90 7.67 -4.90
N GLU A 70 6.24 8.68 -5.45
CA GLU A 70 5.39 8.53 -6.62
C GLU A 70 6.25 8.57 -7.88
N VAL A 71 6.20 7.51 -8.68
CA VAL A 71 6.87 7.39 -9.98
C VAL A 71 5.83 7.53 -11.07
N ARG A 72 5.98 8.58 -11.87
CA ARG A 72 5.04 8.87 -12.97
C ARG A 72 5.73 9.71 -14.04
N ASP A 73 5.44 9.45 -15.30
CA ASP A 73 5.92 10.22 -16.46
C ASP A 73 7.45 10.43 -16.48
N GLY A 74 8.20 9.44 -15.98
CA GLY A 74 9.66 9.49 -15.92
C GLY A 74 10.22 10.33 -14.76
N GLU A 75 9.37 10.78 -13.85
CA GLU A 75 9.75 11.55 -12.67
C GLU A 75 9.47 10.81 -11.37
N ILE A 76 10.14 11.21 -10.30
CA ILE A 76 9.90 10.75 -8.93
C ILE A 76 9.55 11.96 -8.09
N THR A 77 8.36 11.93 -7.48
CA THR A 77 7.92 12.96 -6.54
C THR A 77 7.79 12.34 -5.14
N GLU A 78 8.38 12.99 -4.16
CA GLU A 78 8.30 12.55 -2.76
C GLU A 78 7.13 13.21 -2.05
N HIS A 79 6.39 12.41 -1.30
CA HIS A 79 5.26 12.85 -0.48
C HIS A 79 5.37 12.28 0.93
N VAL A 80 4.74 12.96 1.87
CA VAL A 80 4.46 12.43 3.20
C VAL A 80 2.96 12.24 3.30
N LEU A 81 2.53 11.06 3.70
CA LEU A 81 1.13 10.71 3.92
C LEU A 81 0.85 10.69 5.41
N GLU A 82 -0.07 11.54 5.85
CA GLU A 82 -0.61 11.56 7.19
C GLU A 82 -2.01 10.92 7.20
N PRO A 83 -2.24 9.82 7.93
CA PRO A 83 -3.56 9.16 7.92
C PRO A 83 -4.69 10.06 8.43
N GLN A 84 -4.36 11.01 9.31
CA GLN A 84 -5.32 11.97 9.87
C GLN A 84 -5.88 12.94 8.83
N ASP A 85 -5.13 13.24 7.76
CA ASP A 85 -5.61 14.08 6.66
C ASP A 85 -6.78 13.43 5.89
N PHE A 86 -6.95 12.11 6.05
CA PHE A 86 -8.03 11.33 5.46
C PHE A 86 -9.09 10.89 6.49
N GLY A 87 -9.14 11.55 7.65
CA GLY A 87 -10.11 11.24 8.71
C GLY A 87 -9.84 9.92 9.43
N MET A 88 -8.66 9.34 9.28
CA MET A 88 -8.27 8.09 9.93
C MET A 88 -7.51 8.41 11.22
N PRO A 89 -8.06 8.10 12.41
CA PRO A 89 -7.35 8.33 13.66
C PRO A 89 -6.11 7.44 13.72
N ARG A 90 -5.05 7.94 14.35
CA ARG A 90 -3.86 7.13 14.62
C ARG A 90 -4.21 5.94 15.50
N GLY A 91 -3.70 4.79 15.11
CA GLY A 91 -3.72 3.58 15.91
C GLY A 91 -2.36 3.29 16.53
N THR A 92 -2.26 2.13 17.14
CA THR A 92 -1.01 1.58 17.68
C THR A 92 -0.60 0.34 16.91
N VAL A 93 0.66 -0.07 17.04
CA VAL A 93 1.13 -1.34 16.44
C VAL A 93 0.34 -2.53 16.98
N GLU A 94 -0.13 -2.46 18.23
CA GLU A 94 -0.96 -3.51 18.84
C GLU A 94 -2.34 -3.63 18.15
N ASP A 95 -2.92 -2.53 17.70
CA ASP A 95 -4.20 -2.53 16.95
C ASP A 95 -4.09 -3.24 15.60
N LEU A 96 -2.89 -3.33 15.06
CA LEU A 96 -2.59 -3.98 13.77
C LEU A 96 -1.98 -5.37 13.94
N ARG A 97 -1.75 -5.83 15.19
CA ARG A 97 -1.06 -7.07 15.45
C ARG A 97 -1.86 -8.27 14.95
N GLY A 98 -1.29 -8.98 13.99
CA GLY A 98 -1.77 -10.28 13.55
C GLY A 98 -1.38 -11.39 14.53
N GLN A 99 -1.96 -12.56 14.31
CA GLN A 99 -1.66 -13.78 15.06
C GLN A 99 -1.37 -14.94 14.08
N ASP A 100 -1.99 -16.09 14.30
CA ASP A 100 -1.89 -17.22 13.38
C ASP A 100 -2.72 -17.02 12.09
N ALA A 101 -2.59 -17.94 11.17
CA ALA A 101 -3.26 -17.86 9.87
C ALA A 101 -4.80 -17.88 9.99
N GLU A 102 -5.33 -18.64 10.94
CA GLU A 102 -6.78 -18.76 11.17
C GLU A 102 -7.35 -17.44 11.70
N TYR A 103 -6.71 -16.84 12.68
CA TYR A 103 -7.07 -15.54 13.21
C TYR A 103 -7.01 -14.46 12.11
N ASN A 104 -5.93 -14.40 11.35
CA ASN A 104 -5.76 -13.38 10.30
C ASN A 104 -6.78 -13.56 9.16
N ALA A 105 -7.11 -14.80 8.79
CA ALA A 105 -8.17 -15.08 7.83
C ALA A 105 -9.55 -14.64 8.35
N ALA A 106 -9.82 -14.81 9.64
CA ALA A 106 -11.05 -14.34 10.25
C ALA A 106 -11.12 -12.80 10.27
N VAL A 107 -10.01 -12.12 10.58
CA VAL A 107 -9.90 -10.64 10.48
C VAL A 107 -10.21 -10.19 9.06
N ALA A 108 -9.56 -10.78 8.04
CA ALA A 108 -9.79 -10.43 6.65
C ALA A 108 -11.27 -10.57 6.25
N ARG A 109 -11.94 -11.66 6.62
CA ARG A 109 -13.37 -11.84 6.35
C ARG A 109 -14.25 -10.79 7.03
N ARG A 110 -13.95 -10.42 8.28
CA ARG A 110 -14.70 -9.36 8.97
C ARG A 110 -14.55 -8.01 8.25
N ILE A 111 -13.33 -7.66 7.83
CA ILE A 111 -13.09 -6.43 7.05
C ILE A 111 -13.86 -6.45 5.74
N LEU A 112 -13.82 -7.55 4.99
CA LEU A 112 -14.59 -7.72 3.75
C LEU A 112 -16.10 -7.68 3.97
N SER A 113 -16.57 -8.02 5.17
CA SER A 113 -17.98 -7.92 5.59
C SER A 113 -18.36 -6.55 6.15
N GLY A 114 -17.46 -5.55 6.09
CA GLY A 114 -17.75 -4.16 6.47
C GLY A 114 -17.34 -3.77 7.89
N GLU A 115 -16.60 -4.62 8.65
CA GLU A 115 -16.08 -4.23 9.96
C GLU A 115 -15.22 -2.96 9.84
N THR A 116 -15.46 -2.01 10.73
CA THR A 116 -14.71 -0.74 10.80
C THR A 116 -13.58 -0.82 11.83
N GLY A 117 -12.64 0.14 11.78
CA GLY A 117 -11.54 0.24 12.75
C GLY A 117 -10.18 0.36 12.09
N HIS A 118 -9.13 0.25 12.90
CA HIS A 118 -7.75 0.52 12.51
C HIS A 118 -7.25 -0.42 11.39
N VAL A 119 -7.55 -1.71 11.46
CA VAL A 119 -7.16 -2.66 10.42
C VAL A 119 -7.81 -2.32 9.08
N ARG A 120 -9.12 -1.99 9.07
CA ARG A 120 -9.79 -1.53 7.85
C ARG A 120 -9.13 -0.28 7.27
N ASN A 121 -8.82 0.70 8.10
CA ASN A 121 -8.19 1.94 7.66
C ASN A 121 -6.84 1.67 6.99
N THR A 122 -6.01 0.80 7.57
CA THR A 122 -4.73 0.38 6.98
C THR A 122 -4.94 -0.33 5.64
N VAL A 123 -5.91 -1.24 5.55
CA VAL A 123 -6.26 -1.92 4.30
C VAL A 123 -6.70 -0.92 3.22
N LEU A 124 -7.51 0.08 3.58
CA LEU A 124 -7.97 1.12 2.66
C LEU A 124 -6.80 1.96 2.13
N LEU A 125 -5.86 2.39 2.99
CA LEU A 125 -4.67 3.14 2.56
C LEU A 125 -3.84 2.34 1.55
N ASN A 126 -3.55 1.08 1.86
CA ASN A 126 -2.74 0.24 0.98
C ASN A 126 -3.47 -0.12 -0.33
N ALA A 127 -4.78 -0.37 -0.30
CA ALA A 127 -5.57 -0.56 -1.52
C ALA A 127 -5.63 0.72 -2.37
N ALA A 128 -5.77 1.89 -1.73
CA ALA A 128 -5.79 3.18 -2.41
C ALA A 128 -4.46 3.47 -3.13
N SER A 129 -3.31 3.08 -2.55
CA SER A 129 -2.01 3.24 -3.21
C SER A 129 -1.94 2.49 -4.55
N ALA A 130 -2.50 1.28 -4.60
CA ALA A 130 -2.56 0.50 -5.83
C ALA A 130 -3.50 1.15 -6.88
N LEU A 131 -4.64 1.69 -6.43
CA LEU A 131 -5.56 2.41 -7.31
C LEU A 131 -4.94 3.69 -7.87
N MET A 132 -4.15 4.42 -7.06
CA MET A 132 -3.41 5.60 -7.51
C MET A 132 -2.32 5.26 -8.53
N ALA A 133 -1.56 4.20 -8.30
CA ALA A 133 -0.54 3.75 -9.26
C ALA A 133 -1.17 3.38 -10.62
N LEU A 134 -2.37 2.80 -10.59
CA LEU A 134 -3.11 2.38 -11.79
C LEU A 134 -3.71 3.54 -12.58
N ASP A 135 -4.00 4.68 -11.95
CA ASP A 135 -4.63 5.84 -12.61
C ASP A 135 -3.70 6.41 -13.69
N GLU A 136 -4.18 6.47 -14.94
CA GLU A 136 -3.40 6.90 -16.11
C GLU A 136 -3.43 8.42 -16.31
N ALA A 137 -4.47 9.08 -15.86
CA ALA A 137 -4.69 10.52 -16.07
C ALA A 137 -5.12 11.21 -14.76
N PRO A 138 -4.24 11.24 -13.75
CA PRO A 138 -4.59 11.78 -12.45
C PRO A 138 -4.84 13.29 -12.52
N VAL A 139 -5.86 13.74 -11.81
CA VAL A 139 -6.20 15.17 -11.68
C VAL A 139 -6.18 15.54 -10.19
N GLY A 140 -5.58 16.67 -9.88
CA GLY A 140 -5.50 17.20 -8.52
C GLY A 140 -4.20 16.87 -7.79
N SER A 141 -4.10 17.33 -6.56
CA SER A 141 -2.96 17.09 -5.67
C SER A 141 -2.86 15.61 -5.26
N PHE A 142 -1.72 15.22 -4.71
CA PHE A 142 -1.53 13.89 -4.14
C PHE A 142 -2.62 13.55 -3.11
N GLN A 143 -2.92 14.49 -2.22
CA GLN A 143 -3.93 14.31 -1.17
C GLN A 143 -5.34 14.12 -1.75
N GLU A 144 -5.74 14.91 -2.73
CA GLU A 144 -7.06 14.79 -3.37
C GLU A 144 -7.20 13.43 -4.09
N ARG A 145 -6.15 13.00 -4.78
CA ARG A 145 -6.12 11.70 -5.46
C ARG A 145 -6.16 10.53 -4.48
N MET A 146 -5.40 10.62 -3.37
CA MET A 146 -5.41 9.61 -2.32
C MET A 146 -6.79 9.52 -1.65
N ALA A 147 -7.43 10.64 -1.33
CA ALA A 147 -8.77 10.67 -0.78
C ALA A 147 -9.78 9.98 -1.71
N ALA A 148 -9.77 10.30 -3.00
CA ALA A 148 -10.64 9.66 -3.99
C ALA A 148 -10.37 8.16 -4.14
N ALA A 149 -9.11 7.74 -4.06
CA ALA A 149 -8.74 6.32 -4.11
C ALA A 149 -9.19 5.56 -2.86
N ILE A 150 -9.10 6.19 -1.68
CA ILE A 150 -9.61 5.63 -0.41
C ILE A 150 -11.13 5.44 -0.49
N GLU A 151 -11.88 6.42 -1.01
CA GLU A 151 -13.33 6.30 -1.20
C GLU A 151 -13.68 5.14 -2.14
N ARG A 152 -12.96 4.98 -3.25
CA ARG A 152 -13.16 3.85 -4.17
C ARG A 152 -12.86 2.50 -3.51
N ALA A 153 -11.80 2.41 -2.71
CA ALA A 153 -11.48 1.20 -1.95
C ALA A 153 -12.58 0.90 -0.91
N ALA A 154 -13.04 1.93 -0.18
CA ALA A 154 -14.13 1.80 0.79
C ALA A 154 -15.42 1.32 0.12
N GLN A 155 -15.79 1.88 -1.02
CA GLN A 155 -16.96 1.45 -1.79
C GLN A 155 -16.91 -0.03 -2.14
N SER A 156 -15.73 -0.57 -2.50
CA SER A 156 -15.57 -1.99 -2.79
C SER A 156 -15.89 -2.89 -1.59
N LEU A 157 -15.54 -2.44 -0.38
CA LEU A 157 -15.88 -3.15 0.86
C LEU A 157 -17.37 -2.96 1.21
N ASP A 158 -17.86 -1.74 1.21
CA ASP A 158 -19.19 -1.36 1.70
C ASP A 158 -20.33 -1.90 0.83
N THR A 159 -20.09 -2.09 -0.47
CA THR A 159 -21.03 -2.74 -1.39
C THR A 159 -20.93 -4.26 -1.39
N GLY A 160 -19.96 -4.84 -0.67
CA GLY A 160 -19.70 -6.29 -0.68
C GLY A 160 -19.03 -6.79 -1.96
N ALA A 161 -18.59 -5.90 -2.87
CA ALA A 161 -17.93 -6.31 -4.12
C ALA A 161 -16.63 -7.09 -3.87
N ALA A 162 -15.84 -6.67 -2.88
CA ALA A 162 -14.62 -7.38 -2.49
C ALA A 162 -14.93 -8.77 -1.90
N GLN A 163 -15.96 -8.91 -1.07
CA GLN A 163 -16.40 -10.20 -0.54
C GLN A 163 -16.84 -11.13 -1.67
N GLN A 164 -17.60 -10.64 -2.66
CA GLN A 164 -18.02 -11.44 -3.81
C GLN A 164 -16.87 -11.96 -4.66
N VAL A 165 -15.74 -11.24 -4.71
CA VAL A 165 -14.53 -11.73 -5.40
C VAL A 165 -13.96 -12.92 -4.63
N LEU A 166 -13.84 -12.82 -3.31
CA LEU A 166 -13.35 -13.91 -2.46
C LEU A 166 -14.25 -15.16 -2.57
N ASP A 167 -15.57 -14.96 -2.58
CA ASP A 167 -16.53 -16.07 -2.66
C ASP A 167 -16.48 -16.84 -3.99
N ARG A 168 -15.97 -16.21 -5.05
CA ARG A 168 -15.81 -16.82 -6.38
C ARG A 168 -14.46 -17.49 -6.60
N TRP A 169 -13.52 -17.23 -5.73
CA TRP A 169 -12.15 -17.73 -5.83
C TRP A 169 -12.00 -19.05 -5.08
#